data_8ae9ef3e64e8b7867a7b3775972e036e
#
_entry.id   8ae9ef3e64e8b7867a7b3775972e036e
#
_cell.length_a   1.000
_cell.length_b   1.000
_cell.length_c   1.000
_cell.angle_alpha   90.00
_cell.angle_beta   90.00
_cell.angle_gamma   90.00
#
_symmetry.space_group_name_H-M   'P 1'
#
loop_
_entity.id
_entity.type
_entity.pdbx_description
1 polymer ?
#
loop_
_entity_poly.entity_id
_entity_poly.type
_entity_poly.pdbx_seq_one_letter_code
_entity_poly.pdbx_strand_id
1 'polypeptide(L)'
;MIPTLTWTPDGVRFIDQTKLPLEESYVLATTYEQVAEVIVTMVVRGAPAIGVSAAYGIALGAAQTTAATAAEFAPEFEKICARLAGTRPTAVNLFWAIDRMKKLFAAIPETTPIAEVQKKILADADAMYDEDIAACKAMGAFGGALLPEEGGVLTHCNAGALATCGYGTALGVIRSAVEQGKHIHVYADETRPFLQGARLTAWELMADGIPTTVICDNMAASLMRAGKIQAVVVGADRIAANGDFANKIGTYNVAILAKEHGIPFYCAAPWSTIDLATATGDAIPIEERSPVEVTHHGGKQLTPHGVGICNPAFDVTPAKYVTAIFTERGVLRAPYTESLQAMELAAQ
;
A
#
# COMPACT_ATOMS: atom_id res chain seq x y z
N MET A 1 4.59 -15.58 7.58
CA MET A 1 3.89 -14.40 6.99
C MET A 1 2.42 -14.48 7.30
N ILE A 2 1.79 -13.41 7.78
CA ILE A 2 0.36 -13.36 8.12
C ILE A 2 -0.36 -12.69 6.95
N PRO A 3 -1.36 -13.35 6.31
CA PRO A 3 -2.13 -12.73 5.25
C PRO A 3 -2.99 -11.59 5.79
N THR A 4 -2.97 -10.45 5.11
CA THR A 4 -3.76 -9.26 5.49
C THR A 4 -5.24 -9.47 5.32
N LEU A 5 -5.63 -10.20 4.28
CA LEU A 5 -6.99 -10.60 3.98
C LEU A 5 -7.00 -11.99 3.35
N THR A 6 -8.12 -12.68 3.49
CA THR A 6 -8.28 -14.05 2.94
C THR A 6 -9.75 -14.28 2.62
N TRP A 7 -10.03 -14.71 1.38
CA TRP A 7 -11.35 -15.23 1.03
C TRP A 7 -11.63 -16.54 1.77
N THR A 8 -12.81 -16.69 2.33
CA THR A 8 -13.29 -17.91 2.99
C THR A 8 -14.70 -18.24 2.51
N PRO A 9 -15.21 -19.47 2.70
CA PRO A 9 -16.59 -19.79 2.37
C PRO A 9 -17.64 -18.89 3.04
N ASP A 10 -17.29 -18.31 4.20
CA ASP A 10 -18.21 -17.50 5.02
C ASP A 10 -18.06 -16.00 4.73
N GLY A 11 -17.04 -15.57 3.95
CA GLY A 11 -16.77 -14.17 3.66
C GLY A 11 -15.28 -13.85 3.55
N VAL A 12 -14.93 -12.59 3.62
CA VAL A 12 -13.53 -12.12 3.61
C VAL A 12 -13.06 -11.84 5.03
N ARG A 13 -12.02 -12.54 5.46
CA ARG A 13 -11.39 -12.37 6.77
C ARG A 13 -10.24 -11.38 6.66
N PHE A 14 -10.22 -10.35 7.50
CA PHE A 14 -9.20 -9.31 7.58
C PHE A 14 -8.51 -9.35 8.94
N ILE A 15 -7.20 -9.17 8.99
CA ILE A 15 -6.51 -8.85 10.25
C ILE A 15 -6.88 -7.41 10.66
N ASP A 16 -7.32 -7.23 11.91
CA ASP A 16 -7.68 -5.90 12.42
C ASP A 16 -6.43 -5.08 12.76
N GLN A 17 -5.96 -4.28 11.80
CA GLN A 17 -4.77 -3.46 11.99
C GLN A 17 -4.97 -2.30 12.98
N THR A 18 -6.21 -1.98 13.34
CA THR A 18 -6.48 -0.92 14.34
C THR A 18 -6.08 -1.34 15.75
N LYS A 19 -6.07 -2.65 16.01
CA LYS A 19 -5.73 -3.24 17.31
C LYS A 19 -4.26 -3.62 17.45
N LEU A 20 -3.55 -3.79 16.34
CA LEU A 20 -2.11 -4.07 16.37
C LEU A 20 -1.33 -2.89 16.98
N PRO A 21 -0.22 -3.13 17.69
CA PRO A 21 0.42 -4.42 17.95
C PRO A 21 -0.10 -5.14 19.21
N LEU A 22 -1.04 -4.55 19.94
CA LEU A 22 -1.41 -5.03 21.29
C LEU A 22 -2.33 -6.26 21.26
N GLU A 23 -3.16 -6.38 20.22
CA GLU A 23 -4.09 -7.48 20.04
C GLU A 23 -4.09 -7.92 18.57
N GLU A 24 -3.80 -9.19 18.32
CA GLU A 24 -4.01 -9.81 17.03
C GLU A 24 -5.43 -10.37 16.98
N SER A 25 -6.29 -9.76 16.18
CA SER A 25 -7.68 -10.17 15.99
C SER A 25 -8.10 -10.02 14.54
N TYR A 26 -9.21 -10.61 14.20
CA TYR A 26 -9.69 -10.69 12.83
C TYR A 26 -11.15 -10.25 12.73
N VAL A 27 -11.48 -9.57 11.64
CA VAL A 27 -12.83 -9.20 11.24
C VAL A 27 -13.24 -10.06 10.06
N LEU A 28 -14.42 -10.68 10.14
CA LEU A 28 -15.04 -11.39 9.01
C LEU A 28 -16.09 -10.48 8.39
N ALA A 29 -15.86 -10.03 7.17
CA ALA A 29 -16.84 -9.29 6.36
C ALA A 29 -17.61 -10.28 5.50
N THR A 30 -18.92 -10.34 5.70
CA THR A 30 -19.84 -11.25 4.99
C THR A 30 -20.64 -10.52 3.90
N THR A 31 -20.56 -9.17 3.84
CA THR A 31 -21.24 -8.33 2.85
C THR A 31 -20.27 -7.30 2.27
N TYR A 32 -20.56 -6.76 1.09
CA TYR A 32 -19.74 -5.69 0.49
C TYR A 32 -19.80 -4.39 1.30
N GLU A 33 -20.89 -4.10 2.01
CA GLU A 33 -20.97 -2.97 2.95
C GLU A 33 -19.98 -3.12 4.09
N GLN A 34 -19.87 -4.33 4.66
CA GLN A 34 -18.87 -4.59 5.71
C GLN A 34 -17.44 -4.46 5.18
N VAL A 35 -17.17 -4.88 3.93
CA VAL A 35 -15.87 -4.61 3.29
C VAL A 35 -15.64 -3.12 3.14
N ALA A 36 -16.63 -2.36 2.71
CA ALA A 36 -16.53 -0.90 2.63
C ALA A 36 -16.23 -0.27 4.01
N GLU A 37 -16.88 -0.76 5.08
CA GLU A 37 -16.61 -0.28 6.45
C GLU A 37 -15.21 -0.64 6.92
N VAL A 38 -14.72 -1.84 6.65
CA VAL A 38 -13.35 -2.29 6.95
C VAL A 38 -12.31 -1.36 6.31
N ILE A 39 -12.56 -0.86 5.10
CA ILE A 39 -11.67 0.09 4.41
C ILE A 39 -11.78 1.49 5.05
N VAL A 40 -12.98 1.99 5.33
CA VAL A 40 -13.22 3.32 5.92
C VAL A 40 -12.63 3.41 7.32
N THR A 41 -12.80 2.38 8.15
CA THR A 41 -12.33 2.33 9.53
C THR A 41 -10.85 1.97 9.66
N MET A 42 -10.17 1.73 8.54
CA MET A 42 -8.76 1.32 8.48
C MET A 42 -8.44 0.01 9.20
N VAL A 43 -9.40 -0.90 9.33
CA VAL A 43 -9.14 -2.31 9.68
C VAL A 43 -8.19 -2.90 8.64
N VAL A 44 -8.40 -2.56 7.35
CA VAL A 44 -7.43 -2.75 6.27
C VAL A 44 -7.00 -1.39 5.70
N ARG A 45 -5.72 -1.24 5.37
CA ARG A 45 -5.12 -0.03 4.79
C ARG A 45 -3.91 -0.40 3.91
N GLY A 46 -3.40 0.57 3.13
CA GLY A 46 -2.35 0.36 2.14
C GLY A 46 -2.94 0.18 0.74
N ALA A 47 -2.32 0.83 -0.24
CA ALA A 47 -2.87 0.96 -1.59
C ALA A 47 -3.23 -0.41 -2.23
N PRO A 48 -2.32 -1.42 -2.29
CA PRO A 48 -2.64 -2.71 -2.89
C PRO A 48 -3.72 -3.49 -2.12
N ALA A 49 -3.62 -3.56 -0.77
CA ALA A 49 -4.58 -4.30 0.05
C ALA A 49 -6.01 -3.75 -0.09
N ILE A 50 -6.17 -2.41 -0.20
CA ILE A 50 -7.48 -1.78 -0.41
C ILE A 50 -8.05 -2.17 -1.78
N GLY A 51 -7.23 -2.24 -2.83
CA GLY A 51 -7.68 -2.65 -4.16
C GLY A 51 -8.23 -4.07 -4.18
N VAL A 52 -7.48 -5.03 -3.64
CA VAL A 52 -7.92 -6.44 -3.56
C VAL A 52 -9.12 -6.59 -2.62
N SER A 53 -9.17 -5.82 -1.53
CA SER A 53 -10.35 -5.79 -0.64
C SER A 53 -11.62 -5.37 -1.39
N ALA A 54 -11.53 -4.35 -2.24
CA ALA A 54 -12.66 -3.92 -3.07
C ALA A 54 -13.06 -4.99 -4.09
N ALA A 55 -12.11 -5.68 -4.71
CA ALA A 55 -12.39 -6.78 -5.62
C ALA A 55 -13.17 -7.91 -4.92
N TYR A 56 -12.74 -8.32 -3.73
CA TYR A 56 -13.50 -9.28 -2.92
C TYR A 56 -14.82 -8.72 -2.41
N GLY A 57 -14.92 -7.42 -2.14
CA GLY A 57 -16.22 -6.79 -1.84
C GLY A 57 -17.21 -6.90 -2.99
N ILE A 58 -16.75 -6.71 -4.24
CA ILE A 58 -17.57 -6.92 -5.43
C ILE A 58 -17.97 -8.39 -5.57
N ALA A 59 -17.04 -9.32 -5.31
CA ALA A 59 -17.33 -10.75 -5.34
C ALA A 59 -18.37 -11.17 -4.28
N LEU A 60 -18.32 -10.60 -3.05
CA LEU A 60 -19.34 -10.81 -2.02
C LEU A 60 -20.71 -10.28 -2.45
N GLY A 61 -20.76 -9.08 -3.03
CA GLY A 61 -22.02 -8.54 -3.57
C GLY A 61 -22.59 -9.43 -4.67
N ALA A 62 -21.76 -9.89 -5.59
CA ALA A 62 -22.19 -10.84 -6.62
C ALA A 62 -22.68 -12.17 -6.03
N ALA A 63 -22.03 -12.69 -4.99
CA ALA A 63 -22.43 -13.95 -4.35
C ALA A 63 -23.80 -13.86 -3.66
N GLN A 64 -24.26 -12.67 -3.29
CA GLN A 64 -25.49 -12.44 -2.53
C GLN A 64 -26.67 -11.95 -3.39
N THR A 65 -26.44 -11.66 -4.68
CA THR A 65 -27.51 -11.17 -5.55
C THR A 65 -28.57 -12.25 -5.79
N THR A 66 -29.80 -11.81 -5.98
CA THR A 66 -30.93 -12.65 -6.41
C THR A 66 -31.21 -12.58 -7.91
N ALA A 67 -30.41 -11.82 -8.66
CA ALA A 67 -30.51 -11.75 -10.11
C ALA A 67 -30.32 -13.12 -10.75
N ALA A 68 -30.95 -13.39 -11.87
CA ALA A 68 -30.79 -14.65 -12.61
C ALA A 68 -29.71 -14.56 -13.70
N THR A 69 -29.45 -13.35 -14.23
CA THR A 69 -28.56 -13.11 -15.36
C THR A 69 -27.64 -11.91 -15.11
N ALA A 70 -26.61 -11.77 -15.95
CA ALA A 70 -25.72 -10.60 -15.93
C ALA A 70 -26.48 -9.29 -16.14
N ALA A 71 -27.47 -9.24 -17.06
CA ALA A 71 -28.29 -8.05 -17.31
C ALA A 71 -29.08 -7.62 -16.06
N GLU A 72 -29.67 -8.56 -15.35
CA GLU A 72 -30.42 -8.28 -14.12
C GLU A 72 -29.51 -7.82 -12.98
N PHE A 73 -28.27 -8.32 -12.91
CA PHE A 73 -27.28 -7.93 -11.89
C PHE A 73 -26.63 -6.56 -12.17
N ALA A 74 -26.59 -6.07 -13.39
CA ALA A 74 -25.87 -4.88 -13.76
C ALA A 74 -26.16 -3.63 -12.91
N PRO A 75 -27.41 -3.29 -12.55
CA PRO A 75 -27.69 -2.13 -11.68
C PRO A 75 -27.14 -2.29 -10.27
N GLU A 76 -27.19 -3.51 -9.72
CA GLU A 76 -26.64 -3.83 -8.40
C GLU A 76 -25.11 -3.80 -8.41
N PHE A 77 -24.48 -4.33 -9.46
CA PHE A 77 -23.03 -4.28 -9.68
C PHE A 77 -22.50 -2.83 -9.66
N GLU A 78 -23.15 -1.92 -10.39
CA GLU A 78 -22.76 -0.51 -10.39
C GLU A 78 -22.92 0.14 -9.01
N LYS A 79 -23.97 -0.19 -8.26
CA LYS A 79 -24.19 0.28 -6.90
C LYS A 79 -23.07 -0.21 -5.96
N ILE A 80 -22.67 -1.48 -6.06
CA ILE A 80 -21.58 -2.07 -5.27
C ILE A 80 -20.26 -1.33 -5.59
N CYS A 81 -19.94 -1.18 -6.88
CA CYS A 81 -18.75 -0.46 -7.32
C CYS A 81 -18.73 0.99 -6.80
N ALA A 82 -19.84 1.71 -6.92
CA ALA A 82 -19.96 3.09 -6.44
C ALA A 82 -19.77 3.19 -4.91
N ARG A 83 -20.34 2.25 -4.14
CA ARG A 83 -20.19 2.19 -2.68
C ARG A 83 -18.73 2.01 -2.27
N LEU A 84 -18.02 1.08 -2.92
CA LEU A 84 -16.61 0.81 -2.65
C LEU A 84 -15.72 1.97 -3.08
N ALA A 85 -15.96 2.58 -4.25
CA ALA A 85 -15.23 3.76 -4.74
C ALA A 85 -15.33 4.95 -3.75
N GLY A 86 -16.46 5.13 -3.08
CA GLY A 86 -16.67 6.17 -2.08
C GLY A 86 -15.93 5.97 -0.76
N THR A 87 -15.24 4.85 -0.54
CA THR A 87 -14.53 4.57 0.74
C THR A 87 -13.25 5.37 0.90
N ARG A 88 -12.42 5.46 -0.13
CA ARG A 88 -11.14 6.16 -0.16
C ARG A 88 -10.92 6.86 -1.52
N PRO A 89 -11.51 8.04 -1.75
CA PRO A 89 -11.52 8.70 -3.06
C PRO A 89 -10.16 9.04 -3.67
N THR A 90 -9.10 9.06 -2.88
CA THR A 90 -7.73 9.38 -3.31
C THR A 90 -6.86 8.14 -3.60
N ALA A 91 -7.35 6.94 -3.29
CA ALA A 91 -6.57 5.70 -3.38
C ALA A 91 -6.56 5.13 -4.81
N VAL A 92 -5.46 5.30 -5.55
CA VAL A 92 -5.31 4.88 -6.96
C VAL A 92 -5.64 3.40 -7.16
N ASN A 93 -5.08 2.53 -6.33
CA ASN A 93 -5.27 1.08 -6.46
C ASN A 93 -6.73 0.63 -6.22
N LEU A 94 -7.50 1.38 -5.45
CA LEU A 94 -8.94 1.14 -5.29
C LEU A 94 -9.67 1.29 -6.62
N PHE A 95 -9.43 2.39 -7.32
CA PHE A 95 -10.05 2.67 -8.62
C PHE A 95 -9.54 1.72 -9.70
N TRP A 96 -8.24 1.40 -9.70
CA TRP A 96 -7.66 0.41 -10.61
C TRP A 96 -8.36 -0.96 -10.49
N ALA A 97 -8.58 -1.45 -9.26
CA ALA A 97 -9.25 -2.72 -9.02
C ALA A 97 -10.74 -2.67 -9.45
N ILE A 98 -11.45 -1.60 -9.11
CA ILE A 98 -12.86 -1.42 -9.52
C ILE A 98 -12.96 -1.34 -11.04
N ASP A 99 -12.08 -0.60 -11.73
CA ASP A 99 -12.07 -0.49 -13.18
C ASP A 99 -11.76 -1.83 -13.87
N ARG A 100 -10.85 -2.63 -13.29
CA ARG A 100 -10.58 -3.99 -13.78
C ARG A 100 -11.84 -4.87 -13.68
N MET A 101 -12.53 -4.83 -12.54
CA MET A 101 -13.80 -5.56 -12.35
C MET A 101 -14.90 -5.07 -13.29
N LYS A 102 -14.99 -3.76 -13.53
CA LYS A 102 -15.94 -3.20 -14.52
C LYS A 102 -15.63 -3.65 -15.94
N LYS A 103 -14.37 -3.68 -16.35
CA LYS A 103 -13.94 -4.20 -17.65
C LYS A 103 -14.28 -5.68 -17.80
N LEU A 104 -14.00 -6.48 -16.76
CA LEU A 104 -14.39 -7.89 -16.73
C LEU A 104 -15.89 -8.06 -16.91
N PHE A 105 -16.70 -7.35 -16.11
CA PHE A 105 -18.17 -7.45 -16.15
C PHE A 105 -18.73 -7.02 -17.50
N ALA A 106 -18.23 -5.93 -18.09
CA ALA A 106 -18.64 -5.44 -19.39
C ALA A 106 -18.35 -6.41 -20.55
N ALA A 107 -17.38 -7.31 -20.38
CA ALA A 107 -17.06 -8.36 -21.36
C ALA A 107 -17.96 -9.61 -21.22
N ILE A 108 -18.78 -9.69 -20.18
CA ILE A 108 -19.69 -10.81 -19.94
C ILE A 108 -20.98 -10.59 -20.73
N PRO A 109 -21.45 -11.55 -21.57
CA PRO A 109 -22.73 -11.41 -22.26
C PRO A 109 -23.90 -11.23 -21.29
N GLU A 110 -24.84 -10.36 -21.62
CA GLU A 110 -26.01 -10.02 -20.78
C GLU A 110 -26.85 -11.21 -20.36
N THR A 111 -26.93 -12.24 -21.21
CA THR A 111 -27.70 -13.47 -20.96
C THR A 111 -26.97 -14.50 -20.11
N THR A 112 -25.71 -14.23 -19.71
CA THR A 112 -24.92 -15.17 -18.90
C THR A 112 -25.60 -15.44 -17.56
N PRO A 113 -25.80 -16.71 -17.18
CA PRO A 113 -26.37 -17.07 -15.87
C PRO A 113 -25.53 -16.51 -14.72
N ILE A 114 -26.19 -16.05 -13.66
CA ILE A 114 -25.53 -15.39 -12.54
C ILE A 114 -24.46 -16.26 -11.88
N ALA A 115 -24.64 -17.56 -11.79
CA ALA A 115 -23.66 -18.47 -11.20
C ALA A 115 -22.31 -18.46 -11.99
N GLU A 116 -22.35 -18.24 -13.29
CA GLU A 116 -21.14 -18.09 -14.11
C GLU A 116 -20.52 -16.71 -13.91
N VAL A 117 -21.32 -15.65 -13.78
CA VAL A 117 -20.88 -14.29 -13.46
C VAL A 117 -20.14 -14.28 -12.12
N GLN A 118 -20.74 -14.85 -11.08
CA GLN A 118 -20.16 -14.98 -9.74
C GLN A 118 -18.80 -15.67 -9.77
N LYS A 119 -18.70 -16.79 -10.50
CA LYS A 119 -17.46 -17.53 -10.66
C LYS A 119 -16.37 -16.71 -11.34
N LYS A 120 -16.71 -15.94 -12.39
CA LYS A 120 -15.73 -15.10 -13.10
C LYS A 120 -15.25 -13.94 -12.24
N ILE A 121 -16.16 -13.28 -11.50
CA ILE A 121 -15.82 -12.16 -10.60
C ILE A 121 -14.90 -12.64 -9.47
N LEU A 122 -15.22 -13.76 -8.82
CA LEU A 122 -14.39 -14.31 -7.76
C LEU A 122 -13.03 -14.74 -8.29
N ALA A 123 -12.98 -15.41 -9.43
CA ALA A 123 -11.71 -15.85 -10.03
C ALA A 123 -10.79 -14.67 -10.37
N ASP A 124 -11.32 -13.50 -10.81
CA ASP A 124 -10.50 -12.32 -11.06
C ASP A 124 -10.06 -11.63 -9.76
N ALA A 125 -10.87 -11.67 -8.70
CA ALA A 125 -10.46 -11.20 -7.37
C ALA A 125 -9.33 -12.07 -6.79
N ASP A 126 -9.41 -13.39 -6.92
CA ASP A 126 -8.36 -14.33 -6.54
C ASP A 126 -7.08 -14.09 -7.37
N ALA A 127 -7.23 -13.86 -8.68
CA ALA A 127 -6.09 -13.51 -9.53
C ALA A 127 -5.41 -12.21 -9.09
N MET A 128 -6.16 -11.16 -8.73
CA MET A 128 -5.58 -9.92 -8.18
C MET A 128 -4.81 -10.16 -6.88
N TYR A 129 -5.30 -11.04 -6.01
CA TYR A 129 -4.63 -11.42 -4.77
C TYR A 129 -3.28 -12.10 -5.05
N ASP A 130 -3.27 -13.08 -5.95
CA ASP A 130 -2.07 -13.83 -6.31
C ASP A 130 -1.06 -12.94 -7.07
N GLU A 131 -1.54 -12.09 -7.98
CA GLU A 131 -0.74 -11.11 -8.72
C GLU A 131 -0.06 -10.12 -7.77
N ASP A 132 -0.75 -9.64 -6.72
CA ASP A 132 -0.17 -8.74 -5.71
C ASP A 132 1.00 -9.40 -4.98
N ILE A 133 0.84 -10.65 -4.54
CA ILE A 133 1.91 -11.40 -3.88
C ILE A 133 3.09 -11.62 -4.83
N ALA A 134 2.82 -12.00 -6.08
CA ALA A 134 3.84 -12.22 -7.09
C ALA A 134 4.60 -10.92 -7.41
N ALA A 135 3.88 -9.81 -7.56
CA ALA A 135 4.45 -8.48 -7.78
C ALA A 135 5.35 -8.05 -6.61
N CYS A 136 4.88 -8.22 -5.37
CA CYS A 136 5.68 -7.91 -4.18
C CYS A 136 6.98 -8.73 -4.11
N LYS A 137 6.93 -10.02 -4.43
CA LYS A 137 8.12 -10.88 -4.48
C LYS A 137 9.09 -10.47 -5.60
N ALA A 138 8.58 -10.13 -6.79
CA ALA A 138 9.42 -9.65 -7.89
C ALA A 138 10.13 -8.33 -7.53
N MET A 139 9.39 -7.34 -6.99
CA MET A 139 9.98 -6.11 -6.45
C MET A 139 11.03 -6.41 -5.38
N GLY A 140 10.72 -7.34 -4.48
CA GLY A 140 11.61 -7.79 -3.43
C GLY A 140 12.94 -8.31 -4.01
N ALA A 141 12.88 -9.16 -5.02
CA ALA A 141 14.07 -9.71 -5.68
C ALA A 141 14.94 -8.62 -6.30
N PHE A 142 14.35 -7.69 -7.04
CA PHE A 142 15.07 -6.57 -7.65
C PHE A 142 15.67 -5.62 -6.62
N GLY A 143 14.88 -5.21 -5.64
CA GLY A 143 15.31 -4.24 -4.63
C GLY A 143 16.25 -4.84 -3.60
N GLY A 144 16.01 -6.08 -3.18
CA GLY A 144 16.86 -6.80 -2.23
C GLY A 144 18.30 -6.94 -2.70
N ALA A 145 18.49 -7.15 -4.02
CA ALA A 145 19.82 -7.21 -4.63
C ALA A 145 20.60 -5.89 -4.51
N LEU A 146 19.91 -4.75 -4.40
CA LEU A 146 20.52 -3.41 -4.31
C LEU A 146 20.71 -2.91 -2.87
N LEU A 147 20.15 -3.59 -1.87
CA LEU A 147 20.43 -3.28 -0.47
C LEU A 147 21.85 -3.72 -0.09
N PRO A 148 22.47 -3.13 0.95
CA PRO A 148 23.81 -3.50 1.40
C PRO A 148 23.84 -4.97 1.87
N GLU A 149 25.03 -5.59 1.85
CA GLU A 149 25.23 -6.96 2.37
C GLU A 149 25.02 -7.02 3.89
N GLU A 150 25.42 -5.94 4.59
CA GLU A 150 25.21 -5.76 6.02
C GLU A 150 24.96 -4.29 6.35
N GLY A 151 24.21 -4.01 7.41
CA GLY A 151 24.02 -2.66 7.91
C GLY A 151 22.57 -2.27 8.13
N GLY A 152 22.37 -0.98 8.38
CA GLY A 152 21.07 -0.40 8.68
C GLY A 152 20.28 0.02 7.45
N VAL A 153 19.03 -0.34 7.41
CA VAL A 153 18.07 0.14 6.40
C VAL A 153 16.94 0.89 7.12
N LEU A 154 16.74 2.15 6.74
CA LEU A 154 15.62 2.94 7.25
C LEU A 154 14.37 2.72 6.39
N THR A 155 13.24 2.63 7.04
CA THR A 155 11.93 2.65 6.39
C THR A 155 10.97 3.60 7.11
N HIS A 156 10.00 4.13 6.37
CA HIS A 156 9.00 5.07 6.87
C HIS A 156 7.60 4.56 6.55
N CYS A 157 6.66 4.74 7.48
CA CYS A 157 5.30 4.20 7.40
C CYS A 157 5.27 2.65 7.47
N ASN A 158 4.28 2.05 6.85
CA ASN A 158 4.16 0.62 6.68
C ASN A 158 3.79 0.29 5.23
N ALA A 159 4.76 -0.20 4.50
CA ALA A 159 4.62 -0.73 3.14
C ALA A 159 5.02 -2.22 3.13
N GLY A 160 4.49 -2.95 4.10
CA GLY A 160 4.74 -4.37 4.34
C GLY A 160 3.58 -5.26 3.95
N ALA A 161 3.58 -6.47 4.50
CA ALA A 161 2.54 -7.48 4.29
C ALA A 161 1.15 -6.90 4.63
N LEU A 162 1.04 -6.13 5.71
CA LEU A 162 -0.20 -5.48 6.16
C LEU A 162 -0.73 -4.39 5.20
N ALA A 163 0.08 -3.92 4.25
CA ALA A 163 -0.32 -2.96 3.23
C ALA A 163 -0.64 -3.59 1.87
N THR A 164 -0.40 -4.89 1.73
CA THR A 164 -0.56 -5.72 0.52
C THR A 164 -1.34 -6.98 0.89
N CYS A 165 -1.33 -7.98 0.02
CA CYS A 165 -1.97 -9.27 0.32
C CYS A 165 -1.12 -10.21 1.17
N GLY A 166 0.20 -9.92 1.38
CA GLY A 166 0.99 -10.83 2.20
C GLY A 166 2.51 -10.66 2.25
N TYR A 167 3.18 -10.02 1.27
CA TYR A 167 4.65 -9.93 1.27
C TYR A 167 5.19 -8.52 1.53
N GLY A 168 4.47 -7.51 1.03
CA GLY A 168 4.86 -6.11 1.13
C GLY A 168 5.73 -5.62 -0.02
N THR A 169 5.71 -4.30 -0.21
CA THR A 169 6.54 -3.62 -1.20
C THR A 169 7.91 -3.26 -0.60
N ALA A 170 8.03 -2.17 0.14
CA ALA A 170 9.29 -1.77 0.78
C ALA A 170 9.79 -2.82 1.79
N LEU A 171 8.91 -3.35 2.64
CA LEU A 171 9.31 -4.42 3.55
C LEU A 171 9.52 -5.76 2.82
N GLY A 172 8.91 -5.96 1.66
CA GLY A 172 9.21 -7.07 0.76
C GLY A 172 10.63 -7.01 0.22
N VAL A 173 11.13 -5.80 -0.11
CA VAL A 173 12.55 -5.59 -0.48
C VAL A 173 13.48 -5.98 0.69
N ILE A 174 13.14 -5.60 1.90
CA ILE A 174 13.91 -5.96 3.10
C ILE A 174 13.88 -7.47 3.34
N ARG A 175 12.69 -8.10 3.27
CA ARG A 175 12.52 -9.57 3.39
C ARG A 175 13.38 -10.31 2.38
N SER A 176 13.28 -9.88 1.12
CA SER A 176 14.05 -10.50 0.05
C SER A 176 15.57 -10.36 0.25
N ALA A 177 16.05 -9.22 0.77
CA ALA A 177 17.46 -9.06 1.11
C ALA A 177 17.89 -10.06 2.20
N VAL A 178 17.09 -10.25 3.25
CA VAL A 178 17.35 -11.22 4.31
C VAL A 178 17.28 -12.65 3.77
N GLU A 179 16.31 -12.98 2.93
CA GLU A 179 16.20 -14.28 2.25
C GLU A 179 17.40 -14.57 1.33
N GLN A 180 18.02 -13.52 0.77
CA GLN A 180 19.27 -13.60 -0.01
C GLN A 180 20.53 -13.75 0.88
N GLY A 181 20.37 -13.82 2.20
CA GLY A 181 21.46 -14.01 3.17
C GLY A 181 22.10 -12.72 3.68
N LYS A 182 21.54 -11.55 3.39
CA LYS A 182 22.05 -10.26 3.85
C LYS A 182 21.75 -10.01 5.33
N HIS A 183 22.66 -9.35 6.03
CA HIS A 183 22.54 -9.05 7.46
C HIS A 183 21.99 -7.63 7.68
N ILE A 184 20.69 -7.48 7.52
CA ILE A 184 20.01 -6.19 7.60
C ILE A 184 19.48 -5.94 9.02
N HIS A 185 19.75 -4.73 9.55
CA HIS A 185 19.08 -4.18 10.73
C HIS A 185 18.13 -3.06 10.29
N VAL A 186 16.84 -3.15 10.60
CA VAL A 186 15.85 -2.15 10.18
C VAL A 186 15.69 -1.06 11.23
N TYR A 187 15.79 0.20 10.80
CA TYR A 187 15.33 1.35 11.56
C TYR A 187 13.95 1.76 11.00
N ALA A 188 12.93 1.67 11.83
CA ALA A 188 11.57 2.03 11.47
C ALA A 188 11.21 3.38 12.11
N ASP A 189 11.01 4.42 11.30
CA ASP A 189 10.39 5.65 11.76
C ASP A 189 9.03 5.35 12.39
N GLU A 190 8.74 5.91 13.58
CA GLU A 190 7.43 5.70 14.24
C GLU A 190 6.26 6.15 13.35
N THR A 191 6.49 7.12 12.48
CA THR A 191 5.54 7.65 11.49
C THR A 191 4.32 8.32 12.13
N ARG A 192 4.55 9.50 12.73
CA ARG A 192 3.45 10.35 13.19
C ARG A 192 2.55 10.77 12.02
N PRO A 193 1.23 11.08 12.24
CA PRO A 193 0.52 10.99 13.53
C PRO A 193 -0.02 9.59 13.86
N PHE A 194 -0.26 8.70 12.88
CA PHE A 194 -0.97 7.43 13.06
C PHE A 194 -0.09 6.27 13.55
N LEU A 195 1.24 6.47 13.58
CA LEU A 195 2.26 5.55 14.11
C LEU A 195 2.31 4.19 13.38
N GLN A 196 2.14 4.16 12.06
CA GLN A 196 2.19 2.92 11.27
C GLN A 196 3.55 2.23 11.39
N GLY A 197 4.65 2.99 11.47
CA GLY A 197 5.98 2.42 11.64
C GLY A 197 6.15 1.73 12.99
N ALA A 198 5.79 2.43 14.08
CA ALA A 198 5.89 1.87 15.43
C ALA A 198 4.94 0.70 15.66
N ARG A 199 3.70 0.78 15.14
CA ARG A 199 2.64 -0.19 15.43
C ARG A 199 2.64 -1.38 14.49
N LEU A 200 2.85 -1.17 13.20
CA LEU A 200 2.65 -2.17 12.17
C LEU A 200 3.98 -2.68 11.60
N THR A 201 4.87 -1.77 11.19
CA THR A 201 6.16 -2.17 10.62
C THR A 201 7.02 -2.94 11.62
N ALA A 202 7.13 -2.43 12.85
CA ALA A 202 7.88 -3.12 13.88
C ALA A 202 7.26 -4.49 14.23
N TRP A 203 5.92 -4.56 14.30
CA TRP A 203 5.21 -5.79 14.60
C TRP A 203 5.46 -6.88 13.55
N GLU A 204 5.31 -6.57 12.25
CA GLU A 204 5.47 -7.58 11.21
C GLU A 204 6.94 -8.00 11.00
N LEU A 205 7.91 -7.06 11.09
CA LEU A 205 9.32 -7.40 10.95
C LEU A 205 9.83 -8.25 12.14
N MET A 206 9.36 -7.96 13.35
CA MET A 206 9.67 -8.79 14.52
C MET A 206 9.06 -10.19 14.40
N ALA A 207 7.83 -10.31 13.88
CA ALA A 207 7.21 -11.61 13.61
C ALA A 207 7.97 -12.43 12.56
N ASP A 208 8.67 -11.78 11.64
CA ASP A 208 9.55 -12.42 10.65
C ASP A 208 10.99 -12.65 11.19
N GLY A 209 11.29 -12.27 12.43
CA GLY A 209 12.63 -12.43 13.05
C GLY A 209 13.67 -11.45 12.50
N ILE A 210 13.25 -10.36 11.83
CA ILE A 210 14.16 -9.35 11.26
C ILE A 210 14.52 -8.33 12.35
N PRO A 211 15.83 -8.11 12.67
CA PRO A 211 16.26 -7.16 13.68
C PRO A 211 15.74 -5.75 13.38
N THR A 212 14.96 -5.19 14.31
CA THR A 212 14.26 -3.92 14.10
C THR A 212 14.40 -2.99 15.30
N THR A 213 14.64 -1.71 15.03
CA THR A 213 14.63 -0.63 16.04
C THR A 213 13.64 0.44 15.59
N VAL A 214 12.66 0.76 16.43
CA VAL A 214 11.78 1.91 16.22
C VAL A 214 12.49 3.18 16.67
N ILE A 215 12.37 4.23 15.85
CA ILE A 215 12.91 5.56 16.14
C ILE A 215 11.82 6.62 16.00
N CYS A 216 11.95 7.75 16.69
CA CYS A 216 11.11 8.91 16.39
C CYS A 216 11.48 9.49 15.03
N ASP A 217 10.50 10.04 14.30
CA ASP A 217 10.67 10.55 12.93
C ASP A 217 11.81 11.59 12.80
N ASN A 218 12.09 12.34 13.86
CA ASN A 218 13.16 13.34 13.90
C ASN A 218 14.56 12.79 14.22
N MET A 219 14.71 11.47 14.42
CA MET A 219 16.01 10.86 14.75
C MET A 219 16.79 10.39 13.53
N ALA A 220 16.17 10.27 12.35
CA ALA A 220 16.77 9.73 11.14
C ALA A 220 18.11 10.40 10.78
N ALA A 221 18.17 11.74 10.77
CA ALA A 221 19.40 12.49 10.45
C ALA A 221 20.58 12.14 11.38
N SER A 222 20.31 12.00 12.67
CA SER A 222 21.35 11.68 13.67
C SER A 222 21.94 10.28 13.44
N LEU A 223 21.10 9.32 13.08
CA LEU A 223 21.55 7.95 12.77
C LEU A 223 22.27 7.85 11.42
N MET A 224 21.82 8.62 10.40
CA MET A 224 22.52 8.76 9.13
C MET A 224 23.91 9.35 9.34
N ARG A 225 24.02 10.45 10.08
CA ARG A 225 25.31 11.08 10.43
C ARG A 225 26.24 10.13 11.21
N ALA A 226 25.68 9.28 12.07
CA ALA A 226 26.44 8.30 12.84
C ALA A 226 26.84 7.06 12.01
N GLY A 227 26.52 7.02 10.71
CA GLY A 227 26.82 5.90 9.83
C GLY A 227 26.05 4.60 10.16
N LYS A 228 24.91 4.72 10.84
CA LYS A 228 24.07 3.56 11.20
C LYS A 228 23.08 3.17 10.10
N ILE A 229 22.82 4.05 9.13
CA ILE A 229 21.88 3.82 8.03
C ILE A 229 22.65 3.87 6.72
N GLN A 230 22.59 2.80 5.92
CA GLN A 230 23.27 2.65 4.63
C GLN A 230 22.31 2.75 3.44
N ALA A 231 21.00 2.55 3.66
CA ALA A 231 19.98 2.69 2.62
C ALA A 231 18.64 3.10 3.24
N VAL A 232 17.79 3.70 2.42
CA VAL A 232 16.39 3.96 2.74
C VAL A 232 15.52 3.25 1.72
N VAL A 233 14.45 2.57 2.15
CA VAL A 233 13.43 2.00 1.28
C VAL A 233 12.04 2.30 1.82
N VAL A 234 11.19 2.89 0.98
CA VAL A 234 9.81 3.28 1.31
C VAL A 234 8.84 2.80 0.23
N GLY A 235 7.55 2.76 0.56
CA GLY A 235 6.50 2.55 -0.42
C GLY A 235 6.10 3.84 -1.13
N ALA A 236 5.03 3.76 -1.93
CA ALA A 236 4.34 4.92 -2.50
C ALA A 236 2.83 4.70 -2.52
N ASP A 237 2.08 5.78 -2.37
CA ASP A 237 0.62 5.80 -2.56
C ASP A 237 0.24 6.18 -4.00
N ARG A 238 1.08 6.98 -4.68
CA ARG A 238 0.95 7.34 -6.10
C ARG A 238 2.29 7.82 -6.64
N ILE A 239 2.64 7.40 -7.86
CA ILE A 239 3.83 7.83 -8.59
C ILE A 239 3.40 8.53 -9.87
N ALA A 240 3.83 9.78 -10.08
CA ALA A 240 3.55 10.55 -11.28
C ALA A 240 4.46 10.17 -12.46
N ALA A 241 4.11 10.58 -13.68
CA ALA A 241 4.83 10.28 -14.92
C ALA A 241 6.29 10.76 -14.94
N ASN A 242 6.64 11.75 -14.14
CA ASN A 242 8.03 12.25 -13.98
C ASN A 242 8.82 11.56 -12.88
N GLY A 243 8.22 10.58 -12.17
CA GLY A 243 8.84 9.86 -11.05
C GLY A 243 8.73 10.54 -9.69
N ASP A 244 8.12 11.71 -9.58
CA ASP A 244 7.71 12.27 -8.29
C ASP A 244 6.67 11.34 -7.66
N PHE A 245 6.69 11.19 -6.34
CA PHE A 245 5.73 10.29 -5.71
C PHE A 245 5.20 10.81 -4.39
N ALA A 246 3.92 10.57 -4.14
CA ALA A 246 3.27 10.77 -2.86
C ALA A 246 3.43 9.52 -1.99
N ASN A 247 3.78 9.74 -0.73
CA ASN A 247 3.79 8.71 0.30
C ASN A 247 3.45 9.36 1.65
N LYS A 248 3.35 8.55 2.69
CA LYS A 248 3.04 9.01 4.05
C LYS A 248 3.87 10.23 4.44
N ILE A 249 3.19 11.23 5.03
CA ILE A 249 3.83 12.47 5.52
C ILE A 249 5.12 12.16 6.29
N GLY A 250 6.20 12.89 5.98
CA GLY A 250 7.55 12.66 6.49
C GLY A 250 8.49 11.97 5.50
N THR A 251 7.98 11.33 4.46
CA THR A 251 8.80 10.66 3.44
C THR A 251 9.74 11.64 2.73
N TYR A 252 9.23 12.81 2.35
CA TYR A 252 10.06 13.85 1.71
C TYR A 252 11.18 14.33 2.62
N ASN A 253 10.91 14.49 3.92
CA ASN A 253 11.95 14.82 4.90
C ASN A 253 13.06 13.77 4.92
N VAL A 254 12.72 12.49 4.97
CA VAL A 254 13.70 11.38 4.92
C VAL A 254 14.50 11.38 3.62
N ALA A 255 13.86 11.66 2.48
CA ALA A 255 14.53 11.73 1.18
C ALA A 255 15.58 12.85 1.11
N ILE A 256 15.26 14.04 1.66
CA ILE A 256 16.21 15.16 1.79
C ILE A 256 17.40 14.76 2.66
N LEU A 257 17.14 14.17 3.82
CA LEU A 257 18.18 13.72 4.76
C LEU A 257 19.09 12.66 4.13
N ALA A 258 18.52 11.68 3.43
CA ALA A 258 19.27 10.65 2.73
C ALA A 258 20.20 11.28 1.68
N LYS A 259 19.70 12.24 0.90
CA LYS A 259 20.50 12.97 -0.11
C LYS A 259 21.64 13.74 0.51
N GLU A 260 21.42 14.45 1.61
CA GLU A 260 22.43 15.22 2.31
C GLU A 260 23.56 14.32 2.85
N HIS A 261 23.23 13.11 3.29
CA HIS A 261 24.19 12.14 3.80
C HIS A 261 24.74 11.18 2.73
N GLY A 262 24.40 11.35 1.45
CA GLY A 262 24.87 10.47 0.36
C GLY A 262 24.34 9.04 0.44
N ILE A 263 23.22 8.82 1.12
CA ILE A 263 22.59 7.53 1.32
C ILE A 263 21.57 7.27 0.18
N PRO A 264 21.58 6.08 -0.46
CA PRO A 264 20.62 5.77 -1.49
C PRO A 264 19.20 5.69 -0.91
N PHE A 265 18.26 6.31 -1.65
CA PHE A 265 16.85 6.36 -1.31
C PHE A 265 16.03 5.66 -2.40
N TYR A 266 15.32 4.61 -2.02
CA TYR A 266 14.57 3.73 -2.90
C TYR A 266 13.08 3.81 -2.63
N CYS A 267 12.29 3.72 -3.70
CA CYS A 267 10.84 3.57 -3.66
C CYS A 267 10.46 2.19 -4.20
N ALA A 268 9.56 1.47 -3.53
CA ALA A 268 9.06 0.17 -3.98
C ALA A 268 7.52 0.20 -4.04
N ALA A 269 6.97 0.09 -5.24
CA ALA A 269 5.54 0.12 -5.49
C ALA A 269 5.16 -0.68 -6.74
N PRO A 270 4.00 -1.35 -6.78
CA PRO A 270 3.55 -2.07 -7.96
C PRO A 270 3.22 -1.09 -9.10
N TRP A 271 3.24 -1.58 -10.32
CA TRP A 271 2.94 -0.77 -11.51
C TRP A 271 1.57 -0.10 -11.42
N SER A 272 0.59 -0.75 -10.78
CA SER A 272 -0.74 -0.20 -10.51
C SER A 272 -0.76 1.07 -9.64
N THR A 273 0.34 1.42 -8.99
CA THR A 273 0.52 2.66 -8.23
C THR A 273 1.04 3.80 -9.10
N ILE A 274 1.53 3.50 -10.32
CA ILE A 274 2.02 4.50 -11.27
C ILE A 274 0.84 5.10 -12.04
N ASP A 275 0.72 6.41 -11.97
CA ASP A 275 -0.30 7.20 -12.64
C ASP A 275 0.34 8.05 -13.74
N LEU A 276 0.43 7.49 -14.95
CA LEU A 276 1.01 8.16 -16.11
C LEU A 276 0.16 9.33 -16.61
N ALA A 277 -1.10 9.44 -16.18
CA ALA A 277 -1.97 10.59 -16.49
C ALA A 277 -1.64 11.81 -15.63
N THR A 278 -1.04 11.62 -14.46
CA THR A 278 -0.55 12.69 -13.59
C THR A 278 0.87 13.06 -14.00
N ALA A 279 1.07 14.24 -14.60
CA ALA A 279 2.36 14.62 -15.20
C ALA A 279 3.47 14.80 -14.16
N THR A 280 3.18 15.46 -13.04
CA THR A 280 4.14 15.79 -11.97
C THR A 280 3.52 15.60 -10.59
N GLY A 281 4.35 15.52 -9.57
CA GLY A 281 3.92 15.40 -8.19
C GLY A 281 3.01 16.53 -7.68
N ASP A 282 3.17 17.74 -8.22
CA ASP A 282 2.34 18.89 -7.84
C ASP A 282 0.85 18.72 -8.18
N ALA A 283 0.54 17.83 -9.13
CA ALA A 283 -0.83 17.51 -9.52
C ALA A 283 -1.46 16.37 -8.67
N ILE A 284 -0.70 15.75 -7.77
CA ILE A 284 -1.21 14.69 -6.89
C ILE A 284 -2.07 15.33 -5.78
N PRO A 285 -3.37 14.95 -5.65
CA PRO A 285 -4.20 15.46 -4.57
C PRO A 285 -3.74 14.90 -3.21
N ILE A 286 -3.54 15.78 -2.24
CA ILE A 286 -3.15 15.41 -0.88
C ILE A 286 -4.37 15.44 0.04
N GLU A 287 -4.67 14.32 0.69
CA GLU A 287 -5.74 14.17 1.66
C GLU A 287 -5.40 14.92 2.96
N GLU A 288 -6.29 15.80 3.41
CA GLU A 288 -6.22 16.38 4.76
C GLU A 288 -7.05 15.52 5.71
N ARG A 289 -6.45 15.09 6.83
CA ARG A 289 -7.04 14.12 7.74
C ARG A 289 -7.51 14.77 9.04
N SER A 290 -8.24 13.98 9.84
CA SER A 290 -8.80 14.45 11.11
C SER A 290 -7.72 15.05 12.04
N PRO A 291 -7.93 16.26 12.57
CA PRO A 291 -7.03 16.84 13.57
C PRO A 291 -6.83 15.97 14.82
N VAL A 292 -7.79 15.08 15.11
CA VAL A 292 -7.72 14.18 16.26
C VAL A 292 -6.51 13.25 16.20
N GLU A 293 -6.06 12.87 15.02
CA GLU A 293 -4.86 12.02 14.87
C GLU A 293 -3.58 12.73 15.38
N VAL A 294 -3.51 14.05 15.24
CA VAL A 294 -2.39 14.85 15.74
C VAL A 294 -2.56 15.20 17.22
N THR A 295 -3.79 15.58 17.62
CA THR A 295 -4.07 16.12 18.94
C THR A 295 -4.21 15.07 20.03
N HIS A 296 -4.47 13.82 19.68
CA HIS A 296 -4.66 12.74 20.64
C HIS A 296 -3.74 11.54 20.37
N HIS A 297 -3.39 10.83 21.43
CA HIS A 297 -2.72 9.54 21.35
C HIS A 297 -3.25 8.62 22.44
N GLY A 298 -3.66 7.40 22.08
CA GLY A 298 -4.23 6.44 23.04
C GLY A 298 -5.44 7.01 23.82
N GLY A 299 -6.26 7.83 23.15
CA GLY A 299 -7.42 8.48 23.76
C GLY A 299 -7.09 9.71 24.65
N LYS A 300 -5.79 10.06 24.81
CA LYS A 300 -5.37 11.22 25.60
C LYS A 300 -5.05 12.40 24.70
N GLN A 301 -5.54 13.58 25.06
CA GLN A 301 -5.20 14.83 24.39
C GLN A 301 -3.76 15.24 24.72
N LEU A 302 -3.01 15.62 23.69
CA LEU A 302 -1.61 16.05 23.78
C LEU A 302 -1.40 17.54 23.60
N THR A 303 -2.36 18.22 22.95
CA THR A 303 -2.24 19.64 22.60
C THR A 303 -3.22 20.49 23.41
N PRO A 304 -2.97 21.79 23.58
CA PRO A 304 -3.97 22.69 24.14
C PRO A 304 -5.28 22.70 23.32
N HIS A 305 -6.42 22.91 23.98
CA HIS A 305 -7.69 23.06 23.29
C HIS A 305 -7.66 24.32 22.39
N GLY A 306 -8.19 24.20 21.18
CA GLY A 306 -8.32 25.32 20.24
C GLY A 306 -7.05 25.67 19.47
N VAL A 307 -5.95 24.94 19.63
CA VAL A 307 -4.76 25.14 18.78
C VAL A 307 -5.06 24.73 17.34
N GLY A 308 -4.57 25.52 16.36
CA GLY A 308 -4.68 25.16 14.93
C GLY A 308 -3.88 23.90 14.60
N ILE A 309 -4.42 23.03 13.77
CA ILE A 309 -3.81 21.77 13.34
C ILE A 309 -3.75 21.73 11.81
N CYS A 310 -2.63 21.26 11.30
CA CYS A 310 -2.41 20.88 9.91
C CYS A 310 -2.06 19.37 9.90
N ASN A 311 -2.80 18.56 9.15
CA ASN A 311 -2.64 17.10 9.12
C ASN A 311 -2.74 16.52 7.70
N PRO A 312 -1.86 16.93 6.75
CA PRO A 312 -1.80 16.28 5.46
C PRO A 312 -1.37 14.81 5.65
N ALA A 313 -2.08 13.89 4.99
CA ALA A 313 -1.79 12.46 5.11
C ALA A 313 -0.48 12.06 4.42
N PHE A 314 -0.10 12.78 3.38
CA PHE A 314 1.00 12.48 2.48
C PHE A 314 1.85 13.72 2.22
N ASP A 315 3.10 13.52 1.82
CA ASP A 315 3.91 14.52 1.14
C ASP A 315 4.41 14.01 -0.21
N VAL A 316 4.83 14.92 -1.07
CA VAL A 316 5.35 14.58 -2.39
C VAL A 316 6.88 14.65 -2.37
N THR A 317 7.51 13.53 -2.67
CA THR A 317 8.96 13.44 -2.82
C THR A 317 9.33 13.66 -4.29
N PRO A 318 10.10 14.74 -4.61
CA PRO A 318 10.59 14.95 -5.97
C PRO A 318 11.54 13.82 -6.44
N ALA A 319 11.40 13.41 -7.69
CA ALA A 319 12.17 12.34 -8.33
C ALA A 319 13.69 12.50 -8.23
N LYS A 320 14.19 13.73 -8.15
CA LYS A 320 15.63 14.04 -7.99
C LYS A 320 16.26 13.48 -6.70
N TYR A 321 15.46 13.10 -5.72
CA TYR A 321 15.92 12.47 -4.48
C TYR A 321 15.92 10.95 -4.55
N VAL A 322 15.27 10.37 -5.56
CA VAL A 322 15.07 8.92 -5.69
C VAL A 322 16.22 8.29 -6.46
N THR A 323 16.87 7.30 -5.86
CA THR A 323 17.98 6.56 -6.49
C THR A 323 17.46 5.53 -7.49
N ALA A 324 16.38 4.82 -7.14
CA ALA A 324 15.66 3.91 -8.03
C ALA A 324 14.24 3.66 -7.52
N ILE A 325 13.36 3.30 -8.45
CA ILE A 325 12.00 2.81 -8.16
C ILE A 325 11.96 1.33 -8.55
N PHE A 326 11.50 0.49 -7.64
CA PHE A 326 11.30 -0.94 -7.85
C PHE A 326 9.84 -1.23 -8.16
N THR A 327 9.61 -1.92 -9.25
CA THR A 327 8.29 -2.44 -9.62
C THR A 327 8.41 -3.94 -9.91
N GLU A 328 7.32 -4.64 -10.07
CA GLU A 328 7.33 -6.04 -10.52
C GLU A 328 7.88 -6.20 -11.94
N ARG A 329 7.89 -5.11 -12.73
CA ARG A 329 8.40 -5.09 -14.10
C ARG A 329 9.93 -4.85 -14.16
N GLY A 330 10.54 -4.42 -13.05
CA GLY A 330 11.98 -4.17 -12.97
C GLY A 330 12.35 -2.92 -12.20
N VAL A 331 13.61 -2.50 -12.38
CA VAL A 331 14.21 -1.34 -11.70
C VAL A 331 14.21 -0.12 -12.63
N LEU A 332 13.52 0.92 -12.21
CA LEU A 332 13.50 2.21 -12.90
C LEU A 332 14.58 3.13 -12.30
N ARG A 333 15.25 3.88 -13.17
CA ARG A 333 16.26 4.89 -12.79
C ARG A 333 16.04 6.17 -13.56
N ALA A 334 16.57 7.28 -13.03
CA ALA A 334 16.52 8.57 -13.72
C ALA A 334 17.25 8.51 -15.09
N PRO A 335 16.73 9.20 -16.11
CA PRO A 335 15.55 10.07 -16.11
C PRO A 335 14.23 9.25 -16.05
N TYR A 336 13.39 9.51 -15.04
CA TYR A 336 12.22 8.68 -14.77
C TYR A 336 11.14 8.79 -15.85
N THR A 337 10.94 9.95 -16.44
CA THR A 337 9.97 10.11 -17.55
C THR A 337 10.26 9.13 -18.69
N GLU A 338 11.54 9.01 -19.06
CA GLU A 338 11.96 8.12 -20.14
C GLU A 338 11.85 6.64 -19.73
N SER A 339 12.34 6.31 -18.52
CA SER A 339 12.34 4.93 -18.03
C SER A 339 10.95 4.38 -17.78
N LEU A 340 9.99 5.21 -17.28
CA LEU A 340 8.59 4.85 -17.12
C LEU A 340 7.91 4.61 -18.47
N GLN A 341 8.11 5.51 -19.44
CA GLN A 341 7.54 5.35 -20.77
C GLN A 341 8.09 4.12 -21.50
N ALA A 342 9.40 3.87 -21.41
CA ALA A 342 10.03 2.71 -22.01
C ALA A 342 9.48 1.39 -21.42
N MET A 343 9.28 1.33 -20.10
CA MET A 343 8.75 0.15 -19.41
C MET A 343 7.27 -0.09 -19.73
N GLU A 344 6.46 0.97 -19.91
CA GLU A 344 5.07 0.86 -20.35
C GLU A 344 4.98 0.31 -21.77
N LEU A 345 5.79 0.84 -22.70
CA LEU A 345 5.82 0.36 -24.09
C LEU A 345 6.28 -1.09 -24.23
N ALA A 346 7.19 -1.54 -23.37
CA ALA A 346 7.67 -2.93 -23.37
C ALA A 346 6.62 -3.93 -22.89
N ALA A 347 5.56 -3.49 -22.21
CA ALA A 347 4.49 -4.32 -21.67
C ALA A 347 3.25 -4.39 -22.58
N GLN A 348 3.20 -3.56 -23.64
CA GLN A 348 2.16 -3.59 -24.68
C GLN A 348 2.52 -4.57 -25.79
#